data_2e8cdfa88bb8f00e5f5bf29bc3149c82
#
_entry.id   2e8cdfa88bb8f00e5f5bf29bc3149c82
#
_cell.length_a   1.000
_cell.length_b   1.000
_cell.length_c   1.000
_cell.angle_alpha   90.00
_cell.angle_beta   90.00
_cell.angle_gamma   90.00
#
_symmetry.space_group_name_H-M   'P 1'
#
loop_
_entity.id
_entity.type
_entity.pdbx_description
1 polymer ?
#
loop_
_entity_poly.entity_id
_entity_poly.type
_entity_poly.pdbx_seq_one_letter_code
_entity_poly.pdbx_strand_id
1 'polypeptide(L)'
;MRYPKISPDGKQIAFSYKGDIYVVPAEGGEARQLTTHPAYESYPVWSPDGEQIAFTSDRNGNFDIFVMSARGGDARQVTTNSAREIPYTFTPDGKEIIYGAQMSDPAQSALFPAGSMTELYAISVDGGRPRQILATPAEDICFFKSGDAFLYQDKKGGENEWRKHHT
;
A
#
# COMPACT_ATOMS: atom_id res chain seq x y z
N MET A 1 13.96 8.29 -8.63
CA MET A 1 13.36 8.00 -7.32
C MET A 1 11.88 8.33 -7.38
N ARG A 2 11.01 7.39 -7.00
CA ARG A 2 9.54 7.56 -6.92
C ARG A 2 9.02 6.93 -5.62
N TYR A 3 7.89 7.43 -5.14
CA TYR A 3 7.15 6.89 -3.98
C TYR A 3 8.02 6.74 -2.71
N PRO A 4 8.75 7.80 -2.27
CA PRO A 4 9.57 7.71 -1.07
C PRO A 4 8.70 7.57 0.18
N LYS A 5 9.11 6.67 1.08
CA LYS A 5 8.50 6.46 2.40
C LYS A 5 9.60 6.35 3.45
N ILE A 6 9.50 7.18 4.49
CA ILE A 6 10.43 7.14 5.62
C ILE A 6 10.09 5.97 6.55
N SER A 7 11.11 5.32 7.10
CA SER A 7 10.93 4.27 8.12
C SER A 7 10.34 4.82 9.42
N PRO A 8 9.68 4.01 10.26
CA PRO A 8 9.06 4.48 11.51
C PRO A 8 10.04 5.13 12.49
N ASP A 9 11.29 4.70 12.48
CA ASP A 9 12.37 5.27 13.31
C ASP A 9 13.02 6.52 12.71
N GLY A 10 12.61 6.93 11.50
CA GLY A 10 13.10 8.09 10.77
C GLY A 10 14.50 7.96 10.16
N LYS A 11 15.12 6.76 10.22
CA LYS A 11 16.53 6.58 9.83
C LYS A 11 16.75 6.14 8.39
N GLN A 12 15.71 5.61 7.73
CA GLN A 12 15.81 5.09 6.38
C GLN A 12 14.65 5.58 5.50
N ILE A 13 14.89 5.62 4.19
CA ILE A 13 13.88 5.95 3.19
C ILE A 13 13.83 4.79 2.19
N ALA A 14 12.66 4.15 2.08
CA ALA A 14 12.36 3.20 1.01
C ALA A 14 11.81 3.96 -0.20
N PHE A 15 12.19 3.55 -1.41
CA PHE A 15 11.72 4.17 -2.65
C PHE A 15 11.82 3.21 -3.83
N SER A 16 11.11 3.53 -4.92
CA SER A 16 11.24 2.80 -6.19
C SER A 16 12.19 3.52 -7.14
N TYR A 17 13.05 2.75 -7.80
CA TYR A 17 13.93 3.22 -8.86
C TYR A 17 14.11 2.16 -9.93
N LYS A 18 13.82 2.50 -11.19
CA LYS A 18 13.94 1.62 -12.37
C LYS A 18 13.18 0.29 -12.26
N GLY A 19 12.10 0.25 -11.50
CA GLY A 19 11.28 -0.97 -11.32
C GLY A 19 11.62 -1.81 -10.11
N ASP A 20 12.62 -1.40 -9.30
CA ASP A 20 13.02 -2.10 -8.07
C ASP A 20 12.82 -1.23 -6.84
N ILE A 21 12.77 -1.88 -5.67
CA ILE A 21 12.71 -1.24 -4.35
C ILE A 21 14.12 -1.09 -3.80
N TYR A 22 14.41 0.11 -3.32
CA TYR A 22 15.67 0.49 -2.68
C TYR A 22 15.42 1.08 -1.31
N VAL A 23 16.43 1.02 -0.46
CA VAL A 23 16.50 1.69 0.85
C VAL A 23 17.80 2.48 0.93
N VAL A 24 17.72 3.70 1.45
CA VAL A 24 18.85 4.60 1.68
C VAL A 24 18.77 5.17 3.10
N PRO A 25 19.90 5.46 3.80
CA PRO A 25 19.87 6.21 5.05
C PRO A 25 19.22 7.60 4.85
N ALA A 26 18.41 8.04 5.82
CA ALA A 26 17.71 9.33 5.73
C ALA A 26 18.70 10.52 5.69
N GLU A 27 19.88 10.36 6.25
CA GLU A 27 20.97 11.34 6.22
C GLU A 27 21.73 11.36 4.87
N GLY A 28 21.37 10.48 3.94
CA GLY A 28 22.04 10.28 2.67
C GLY A 28 23.08 9.17 2.72
N GLY A 29 23.66 8.86 1.57
CA GLY A 29 24.66 7.80 1.44
C GLY A 29 24.34 6.83 0.32
N GLU A 30 24.84 5.61 0.43
CA GLU A 30 24.65 4.55 -0.56
C GLU A 30 23.27 3.90 -0.43
N ALA A 31 22.55 3.81 -1.55
CA ALA A 31 21.28 3.11 -1.61
C ALA A 31 21.49 1.61 -1.80
N ARG A 32 20.84 0.81 -0.97
CA ARG A 32 20.83 -0.64 -1.06
C ARG A 32 19.59 -1.10 -1.83
N GLN A 33 19.78 -1.87 -2.88
CA GLN A 33 18.71 -2.53 -3.61
C GLN A 33 18.15 -3.69 -2.78
N LEU A 34 16.82 -3.74 -2.63
CA LEU A 34 16.14 -4.81 -1.89
C LEU A 34 15.59 -5.89 -2.81
N THR A 35 15.14 -5.51 -3.99
CA THR A 35 14.53 -6.43 -4.96
C THR A 35 15.32 -6.47 -6.25
N THR A 36 15.35 -7.63 -6.91
CA THR A 36 16.08 -7.87 -8.16
C THR A 36 15.23 -8.65 -9.17
N HIS A 37 13.92 -8.73 -8.95
CA HIS A 37 13.01 -9.42 -9.85
C HIS A 37 12.82 -8.62 -11.14
N PRO A 38 12.70 -9.24 -12.33
CA PRO A 38 12.51 -8.52 -13.61
C PRO A 38 11.15 -7.80 -13.73
N ALA A 39 10.20 -8.05 -12.81
CA ALA A 39 8.92 -7.36 -12.72
C ALA A 39 9.06 -5.90 -12.27
N TYR A 40 8.02 -5.10 -12.53
CA TYR A 40 7.98 -3.72 -12.06
C TYR A 40 7.44 -3.65 -10.62
N GLU A 41 8.22 -3.04 -9.74
CA GLU A 41 7.94 -2.92 -8.31
C GLU A 41 7.87 -1.46 -7.87
N SER A 42 6.86 -1.14 -7.07
CA SER A 42 6.55 0.25 -6.71
C SER A 42 5.78 0.37 -5.40
N TYR A 43 5.60 1.61 -4.93
CA TYR A 43 4.81 1.96 -3.75
C TYR A 43 5.24 1.23 -2.47
N PRO A 44 6.52 1.29 -2.07
CA PRO A 44 6.95 0.68 -0.82
C PRO A 44 6.32 1.39 0.38
N VAL A 45 5.87 0.61 1.38
CA VAL A 45 5.40 1.10 2.68
C VAL A 45 6.00 0.25 3.79
N TRP A 46 6.39 0.88 4.89
CA TRP A 46 7.00 0.24 6.04
C TRP A 46 5.95 -0.31 7.00
N SER A 47 6.22 -1.47 7.60
CA SER A 47 5.50 -1.91 8.80
C SER A 47 5.83 -1.02 10.01
N PRO A 48 4.95 -0.92 11.03
CA PRO A 48 5.17 -0.02 12.17
C PRO A 48 6.43 -0.34 12.99
N ASP A 49 6.88 -1.59 13.01
CA ASP A 49 8.12 -2.03 13.65
C ASP A 49 9.38 -1.80 12.79
N GLY A 50 9.21 -1.43 11.50
CA GLY A 50 10.31 -1.25 10.56
C GLY A 50 10.96 -2.54 10.06
N GLU A 51 10.40 -3.71 10.38
CA GLU A 51 10.99 -5.01 10.00
C GLU A 51 10.53 -5.51 8.62
N GLN A 52 9.42 -4.98 8.10
CA GLN A 52 8.84 -5.39 6.81
C GLN A 52 8.57 -4.19 5.90
N ILE A 53 8.55 -4.48 4.60
CA ILE A 53 8.12 -3.55 3.54
C ILE A 53 7.06 -4.26 2.70
N ALA A 54 5.88 -3.63 2.57
CA ALA A 54 4.89 -4.00 1.57
C ALA A 54 5.09 -3.14 0.32
N PHE A 55 4.84 -3.70 -0.84
CA PHE A 55 4.98 -3.01 -2.13
C PHE A 55 4.10 -3.65 -3.19
N THR A 56 3.87 -2.95 -4.29
CA THR A 56 3.16 -3.48 -5.46
C THR A 56 4.15 -4.08 -6.44
N SER A 57 3.81 -5.26 -7.01
CA SER A 57 4.60 -5.91 -8.07
C SER A 57 3.70 -6.60 -9.10
N ASP A 58 4.06 -6.55 -10.37
CA ASP A 58 3.36 -7.24 -11.47
C ASP A 58 3.96 -8.61 -11.83
N ARG A 59 4.75 -9.19 -10.92
CA ARG A 59 5.48 -10.45 -11.17
C ARG A 59 4.61 -11.66 -11.50
N ASN A 60 3.32 -11.62 -11.13
CA ASN A 60 2.34 -12.68 -11.42
C ASN A 60 1.28 -12.26 -12.44
N GLY A 61 1.55 -11.19 -13.24
CA GLY A 61 0.72 -10.78 -14.38
C GLY A 61 -0.18 -9.57 -14.12
N ASN A 62 -0.42 -9.21 -12.86
CA ASN A 62 -1.09 -7.98 -12.44
C ASN A 62 -0.42 -7.37 -11.21
N PHE A 63 -0.80 -6.14 -10.89
CA PHE A 63 -0.18 -5.39 -9.78
C PHE A 63 -0.80 -5.82 -8.44
N ASP A 64 -0.21 -6.85 -7.84
CA ASP A 64 -0.56 -7.36 -6.51
C ASP A 64 0.37 -6.82 -5.42
N ILE A 65 -0.06 -6.98 -4.17
CA ILE A 65 0.72 -6.61 -2.98
C ILE A 65 1.60 -7.77 -2.56
N PHE A 66 2.87 -7.44 -2.35
CA PHE A 66 3.89 -8.32 -1.81
C PHE A 66 4.46 -7.76 -0.53
N VAL A 67 4.93 -8.63 0.35
CA VAL A 67 5.62 -8.29 1.59
C VAL A 67 6.96 -8.99 1.63
N MET A 68 7.99 -8.27 2.09
CA MET A 68 9.33 -8.79 2.29
C MET A 68 9.95 -8.22 3.57
N SER A 69 11.05 -8.85 4.03
CA SER A 69 11.86 -8.26 5.09
C SER A 69 12.49 -6.94 4.63
N ALA A 70 12.53 -5.94 5.50
CA ALA A 70 13.25 -4.68 5.27
C ALA A 70 14.76 -4.87 5.08
N ARG A 71 15.27 -6.05 5.44
CA ARG A 71 16.68 -6.44 5.22
C ARG A 71 16.93 -7.05 3.84
N GLY A 72 15.88 -7.27 3.05
CA GLY A 72 15.94 -7.96 1.76
C GLY A 72 15.56 -9.45 1.88
N GLY A 73 15.69 -10.19 0.78
CA GLY A 73 15.32 -11.59 0.68
C GLY A 73 14.05 -11.80 -0.15
N ASP A 74 13.42 -12.96 0.02
CA ASP A 74 12.25 -13.34 -0.77
C ASP A 74 11.02 -12.50 -0.40
N ALA A 75 10.27 -12.11 -1.42
CA ALA A 75 8.99 -11.44 -1.25
C ALA A 75 7.84 -12.44 -1.39
N ARG A 76 6.90 -12.36 -0.46
CA ARG A 76 5.69 -13.17 -0.44
C ARG A 76 4.50 -12.37 -0.96
N GLN A 77 3.73 -12.96 -1.86
CA GLN A 77 2.47 -12.39 -2.34
C GLN A 77 1.41 -12.43 -1.23
N VAL A 78 0.69 -11.33 -1.06
CA VAL A 78 -0.37 -11.17 -0.06
C VAL A 78 -1.75 -11.14 -0.71
N THR A 79 -1.87 -10.48 -1.86
CA THR A 79 -3.12 -10.36 -2.60
C THR A 79 -3.05 -11.09 -3.95
N THR A 80 -4.21 -11.47 -4.50
CA THR A 80 -4.33 -12.23 -5.76
C THR A 80 -5.51 -11.75 -6.60
N ASN A 81 -5.92 -10.49 -6.47
CA ASN A 81 -7.06 -9.96 -7.21
C ASN A 81 -6.65 -9.50 -8.62
N SER A 82 -7.60 -9.45 -9.56
CA SER A 82 -7.39 -8.94 -10.91
C SER A 82 -7.27 -7.41 -11.01
N ALA A 83 -7.63 -6.68 -9.95
CA ALA A 83 -7.48 -5.23 -9.88
C ALA A 83 -6.03 -4.82 -9.59
N ARG A 84 -5.65 -3.61 -10.03
CA ARG A 84 -4.40 -3.02 -9.58
C ARG A 84 -4.54 -2.60 -8.12
N GLU A 85 -3.60 -3.04 -7.29
CA GLU A 85 -3.60 -2.81 -5.85
C GLU A 85 -2.38 -1.98 -5.43
N ILE A 86 -2.61 -0.99 -4.57
CA ILE A 86 -1.58 -0.07 -4.09
C ILE A 86 -1.61 -0.06 -2.56
N PRO A 87 -0.55 -0.54 -1.87
CA PRO A 87 -0.47 -0.47 -0.42
C PRO A 87 -0.27 1.00 0.01
N TYR A 88 -1.03 1.44 1.01
CA TYR A 88 -0.93 2.77 1.58
C TYR A 88 -0.20 2.77 2.92
N THR A 89 -0.55 1.84 3.79
CA THR A 89 0.03 1.72 5.12
C THR A 89 -0.26 0.34 5.73
N PHE A 90 0.45 0.00 6.80
CA PHE A 90 0.04 -1.06 7.72
C PHE A 90 -0.90 -0.49 8.79
N THR A 91 -1.70 -1.36 9.41
CA THR A 91 -2.37 -1.01 10.67
C THR A 91 -1.34 -0.75 11.77
N PRO A 92 -1.66 0.05 12.80
CA PRO A 92 -0.72 0.37 13.89
C PRO A 92 -0.17 -0.85 14.63
N ASP A 93 -0.91 -1.96 14.68
CA ASP A 93 -0.48 -3.23 15.26
C ASP A 93 0.34 -4.11 14.29
N GLY A 94 0.52 -3.66 13.04
CA GLY A 94 1.29 -4.35 12.00
C GLY A 94 0.65 -5.62 11.43
N LYS A 95 -0.60 -5.93 11.79
CA LYS A 95 -1.24 -7.20 11.39
C LYS A 95 -1.94 -7.16 10.03
N GLU A 96 -2.36 -5.99 9.58
CA GLU A 96 -3.04 -5.83 8.31
C GLU A 96 -2.34 -4.76 7.46
N ILE A 97 -2.51 -4.89 6.15
CA ILE A 97 -2.12 -3.89 5.16
C ILE A 97 -3.40 -3.23 4.65
N ILE A 98 -3.43 -1.89 4.71
CA ILE A 98 -4.48 -1.10 4.09
C ILE A 98 -4.03 -0.72 2.70
N TYR A 99 -4.88 -0.97 1.71
CA TYR A 99 -4.57 -0.74 0.32
C TYR A 99 -5.77 -0.21 -0.46
N GLY A 100 -5.49 0.46 -1.55
CA GLY A 100 -6.48 0.89 -2.52
C GLY A 100 -6.54 -0.07 -3.69
N ALA A 101 -7.77 -0.39 -4.11
CA ALA A 101 -8.04 -1.16 -5.33
C ALA A 101 -9.26 -0.60 -6.06
N GLN A 102 -9.24 -0.70 -7.38
CA GLN A 102 -10.41 -0.41 -8.22
C GLN A 102 -11.10 -1.73 -8.54
N MET A 103 -11.91 -2.21 -7.61
CA MET A 103 -12.71 -3.40 -7.86
C MET A 103 -13.95 -3.02 -8.67
N SER A 104 -14.17 -3.74 -9.76
CA SER A 104 -15.38 -3.56 -10.57
C SER A 104 -16.56 -4.24 -9.87
N ASP A 105 -17.54 -3.47 -9.45
CA ASP A 105 -18.84 -4.00 -9.08
C ASP A 105 -19.44 -4.77 -10.25
N PRO A 106 -20.23 -5.84 -10.00
CA PRO A 106 -21.01 -6.47 -11.03
C PRO A 106 -21.86 -5.43 -11.79
N ALA A 107 -21.89 -5.50 -13.11
CA ALA A 107 -22.57 -4.50 -13.95
C ALA A 107 -24.02 -4.21 -13.55
N GLN A 108 -24.67 -5.14 -12.85
CA GLN A 108 -26.04 -5.01 -12.34
C GLN A 108 -26.16 -4.18 -11.05
N SER A 109 -25.07 -4.00 -10.32
CA SER A 109 -25.00 -3.21 -9.07
C SER A 109 -24.13 -1.96 -9.19
N ALA A 110 -23.52 -1.74 -10.35
CA ALA A 110 -22.69 -0.55 -10.59
C ALA A 110 -23.55 0.71 -10.65
N LEU A 111 -23.59 1.47 -9.56
CA LEU A 111 -24.23 2.79 -9.50
C LEU A 111 -23.36 3.87 -10.15
N PHE A 112 -22.10 3.59 -10.46
CA PHE A 112 -21.12 4.51 -11.03
C PHE A 112 -20.38 3.88 -12.20
N PRO A 113 -19.83 4.67 -13.14
CA PRO A 113 -19.04 4.13 -14.25
C PRO A 113 -17.88 3.29 -13.72
N ALA A 114 -17.77 2.06 -14.20
CA ALA A 114 -16.69 1.14 -13.86
C ALA A 114 -15.32 1.80 -14.11
N GLY A 115 -14.41 1.72 -13.13
CA GLY A 115 -13.01 2.11 -13.25
C GLY A 115 -12.64 3.51 -12.77
N SER A 116 -13.56 4.29 -12.18
CA SER A 116 -13.26 5.66 -11.74
C SER A 116 -12.99 5.83 -10.24
N MET A 117 -13.26 4.83 -9.42
CA MET A 117 -13.22 4.99 -7.97
C MET A 117 -12.34 3.93 -7.29
N THR A 118 -11.38 4.40 -6.50
CA THR A 118 -10.56 3.55 -5.65
C THR A 118 -11.24 3.37 -4.30
N GLU A 119 -11.34 2.16 -3.84
CA GLU A 119 -11.89 1.79 -2.54
C GLU A 119 -10.78 1.29 -1.62
N LEU A 120 -10.95 1.44 -0.31
CA LEU A 120 -10.00 1.00 0.69
C LEU A 120 -10.36 -0.38 1.24
N TYR A 121 -9.37 -1.25 1.23
CA TYR A 121 -9.43 -2.61 1.74
C TYR A 121 -8.36 -2.84 2.79
N ALA A 122 -8.62 -3.77 3.70
CA ALA A 122 -7.66 -4.32 4.62
C ALA A 122 -7.47 -5.81 4.35
N ILE A 123 -6.23 -6.27 4.44
CA ILE A 123 -5.87 -7.69 4.33
C ILE A 123 -4.82 -8.03 5.38
N SER A 124 -4.93 -9.22 6.00
CA SER A 124 -3.88 -9.71 6.89
C SER A 124 -2.53 -9.75 6.17
N VAL A 125 -1.44 -9.40 6.86
CA VAL A 125 -0.08 -9.56 6.33
C VAL A 125 0.19 -10.99 5.88
N ASP A 126 -0.47 -11.98 6.47
CA ASP A 126 -0.35 -13.39 6.10
C ASP A 126 -1.18 -13.77 4.86
N GLY A 127 -1.94 -12.84 4.30
CA GLY A 127 -2.86 -13.05 3.20
C GLY A 127 -4.26 -13.46 3.66
N GLY A 128 -5.06 -13.99 2.75
CA GLY A 128 -6.42 -14.43 3.03
C GLY A 128 -7.47 -13.56 2.32
N ARG A 129 -8.67 -13.45 2.92
CA ARG A 129 -9.77 -12.70 2.34
C ARG A 129 -9.69 -11.22 2.74
N PRO A 130 -9.65 -10.29 1.78
CA PRO A 130 -9.71 -8.87 2.08
C PRO A 130 -11.11 -8.47 2.58
N ARG A 131 -11.15 -7.40 3.38
CA ARG A 131 -12.38 -6.73 3.79
C ARG A 131 -12.34 -5.26 3.38
N GLN A 132 -13.44 -4.75 2.88
CA GLN A 132 -13.61 -3.32 2.62
C GLN A 132 -13.71 -2.56 3.95
N ILE A 133 -13.00 -1.44 4.08
CA ILE A 133 -12.98 -0.65 5.33
C ILE A 133 -13.83 0.61 5.27
N LEU A 134 -14.15 1.09 4.07
CA LEU A 134 -15.04 2.23 3.84
C LEU A 134 -16.05 1.91 2.75
N ALA A 135 -17.29 2.40 2.93
CA ALA A 135 -18.35 2.30 1.93
C ALA A 135 -18.29 3.42 0.87
N THR A 136 -17.34 4.34 0.99
CA THR A 136 -17.14 5.45 0.05
C THR A 136 -15.80 5.32 -0.64
N PRO A 137 -15.67 5.76 -1.91
CA PRO A 137 -14.40 5.82 -2.59
C PRO A 137 -13.41 6.68 -1.81
N ALA A 138 -12.20 6.15 -1.61
CA ALA A 138 -11.15 6.85 -0.89
C ALA A 138 -9.78 6.45 -1.41
N GLU A 139 -8.84 7.37 -1.35
CA GLU A 139 -7.43 7.15 -1.65
C GLU A 139 -6.60 7.57 -0.46
N ASP A 140 -5.45 6.92 -0.33
CA ASP A 140 -4.49 7.18 0.74
C ASP A 140 -5.12 7.09 2.15
N ILE A 141 -4.29 6.88 3.15
CA ILE A 141 -4.74 6.77 4.54
C ILE A 141 -3.57 7.01 5.48
N CYS A 142 -3.84 7.65 6.60
CA CYS A 142 -2.87 7.86 7.67
C CYS A 142 -3.54 7.64 9.02
N PHE A 143 -3.02 6.69 9.81
CA PHE A 143 -3.49 6.47 11.17
C PHE A 143 -2.99 7.53 12.13
N PHE A 144 -3.83 7.88 13.12
CA PHE A 144 -3.38 8.59 14.29
C PHE A 144 -2.48 7.69 15.14
N LYS A 145 -1.57 8.30 15.89
CA LYS A 145 -0.64 7.56 16.76
C LYS A 145 -1.34 6.69 17.81
N SER A 146 -2.55 7.08 18.23
CA SER A 146 -3.42 6.31 19.13
C SER A 146 -3.97 5.04 18.48
N GLY A 147 -4.06 4.97 17.15
CA GLY A 147 -4.61 3.85 16.41
C GLY A 147 -6.14 3.77 16.42
N ASP A 148 -6.83 4.68 17.12
CA ASP A 148 -8.30 4.72 17.27
C ASP A 148 -9.02 5.45 16.13
N ALA A 149 -8.27 6.10 15.25
CA ALA A 149 -8.81 6.83 14.12
C ALA A 149 -7.80 6.92 12.99
N PHE A 150 -8.28 7.21 11.79
CA PHE A 150 -7.44 7.50 10.64
C PHE A 150 -8.00 8.66 9.81
N LEU A 151 -7.13 9.31 9.06
CA LEU A 151 -7.48 10.23 7.99
C LEU A 151 -7.44 9.49 6.67
N TYR A 152 -8.35 9.81 5.78
CA TYR A 152 -8.34 9.33 4.40
C TYR A 152 -8.66 10.47 3.43
N GLN A 153 -8.25 10.33 2.19
CA GLN A 153 -8.56 11.28 1.13
C GLN A 153 -9.84 10.84 0.42
N ASP A 154 -10.93 11.62 0.61
CA ASP A 154 -12.20 11.43 -0.09
C ASP A 154 -12.10 12.01 -1.52
N LYS A 155 -12.59 11.26 -2.50
CA LYS A 155 -12.60 11.64 -3.90
C LYS A 155 -14.03 11.97 -4.34
N LYS A 156 -14.45 13.21 -4.12
CA LYS A 156 -15.73 13.72 -4.61
C LYS A 156 -15.53 14.69 -5.75
N GLY A 157 -16.07 14.37 -6.93
CA GLY A 157 -16.32 15.34 -7.99
C GLY A 157 -15.10 16.11 -8.52
N GLY A 158 -13.88 15.61 -8.37
CA GLY A 158 -12.65 16.23 -8.86
C GLY A 158 -11.84 17.00 -7.82
N GLU A 159 -12.33 17.15 -6.60
CA GLU A 159 -11.60 17.72 -5.47
C GLU A 159 -11.31 16.64 -4.43
N ASN A 160 -10.07 16.62 -3.93
CA ASN A 160 -9.65 15.72 -2.88
C ASN A 160 -9.77 16.39 -1.52
N GLU A 161 -10.56 15.81 -0.61
CA GLU A 161 -10.71 16.27 0.76
C GLU A 161 -10.20 15.21 1.75
N TRP A 162 -9.49 15.64 2.80
CA TRP A 162 -9.12 14.77 3.91
C TRP A 162 -10.24 14.66 4.93
N ARG A 163 -10.60 13.44 5.28
CA ARG A 163 -11.65 13.15 6.26
C ARG A 163 -11.13 12.26 7.38
N LYS A 164 -11.61 12.52 8.61
CA LYS A 164 -11.33 11.71 9.79
C LYS A 164 -12.36 10.59 9.91
N HIS A 165 -11.88 9.38 10.19
CA HIS A 165 -12.68 8.23 10.54
C HIS A 165 -12.22 7.66 11.87
N HIS A 166 -13.18 7.27 12.73
CA HIS A 166 -12.92 6.56 13.98
C HIS A 166 -13.01 5.06 13.72
N THR A 167 -12.05 4.31 14.22
CA THR A 167 -11.96 2.84 14.13
C THR A 167 -12.76 2.19 15.25
#